data_9ce7ec261ba8dfd477dda7be3deae6d9
#
_entry.id   9ce7ec261ba8dfd477dda7be3deae6d9
#
_cell.length_a   1.000
_cell.length_b   1.000
_cell.length_c   1.000
_cell.angle_alpha   90.00
_cell.angle_beta   90.00
_cell.angle_gamma   90.00
#
_symmetry.space_group_name_H-M   'P 1'
#
loop_
_entity.id
_entity.type
_entity.pdbx_description
1 polymer ?
#
loop_
_entity_poly.entity_id
_entity_poly.type
_entity_poly.pdbx_seq_one_letter_code
_entity_poly.pdbx_strand_id
1 'polypeptide(L)'
;AGLAGQYAVYDFPGRYKDPSGVGGGFTKHRIESLRVDATTGQGTTNALHLSPGFQFALQGHDDAGANIHHRLPMVSHSGHQPAALEEDAGSAPTTYQASFTTQPGRLPYRPPLARKPLVDGPQIAIVTGPAGEEIYTDEHGRVKVWFPWDRHGAQNEHSSCWIRVSQSWAGGTWGSIAIPRIGHEVVVDW
;
A
#
# COMPACT_ATOMS: atom_id res chain seq x y z
N ALA A 1 -31.61 15.71 -7.26
CA ALA A 1 -31.23 14.93 -8.43
C ALA A 1 -29.73 14.64 -8.35
N GLY A 2 -29.37 13.37 -8.24
CA GLY A 2 -28.06 12.97 -7.79
C GLY A 2 -26.93 13.25 -8.77
N LEU A 3 -25.87 13.83 -8.23
CA LEU A 3 -24.52 13.88 -8.80
C LEU A 3 -23.81 12.50 -8.76
N ALA A 4 -24.52 11.44 -8.36
CA ALA A 4 -23.97 10.12 -8.08
C ALA A 4 -23.25 9.45 -9.26
N GLY A 5 -23.55 9.84 -10.48
CA GLY A 5 -22.87 9.31 -11.68
C GLY A 5 -21.69 10.15 -12.20
N GLN A 6 -21.58 11.42 -11.79
CA GLN A 6 -20.54 12.33 -12.29
C GLN A 6 -19.17 12.11 -11.65
N TYR A 7 -19.12 11.46 -10.47
CA TYR A 7 -17.89 11.25 -9.70
C TYR A 7 -17.62 9.76 -9.44
N ALA A 8 -18.07 8.90 -10.37
CA ALA A 8 -17.76 7.48 -10.30
C ALA A 8 -16.24 7.27 -10.52
N VAL A 9 -15.60 6.56 -9.60
CA VAL A 9 -14.21 6.13 -9.73
C VAL A 9 -14.22 4.66 -10.13
N TYR A 10 -13.67 4.38 -11.30
CA TYR A 10 -13.47 3.02 -11.79
C TYR A 10 -12.03 2.58 -11.45
N ASP A 11 -11.90 1.43 -10.78
CA ASP A 11 -10.61 0.84 -10.41
C ASP A 11 -10.64 -0.66 -10.76
N PHE A 12 -9.82 -1.06 -11.73
CA PHE A 12 -9.70 -2.44 -12.17
C PHE A 12 -8.21 -2.85 -12.15
N PRO A 13 -7.90 -4.06 -11.68
CA PRO A 13 -8.75 -5.02 -10.97
C PRO A 13 -9.03 -4.57 -9.53
N GLY A 14 -10.26 -4.77 -9.06
CA GLY A 14 -10.73 -4.37 -7.71
C GLY A 14 -10.08 -5.10 -6.54
N ARG A 15 -9.14 -6.01 -6.82
CA ARG A 15 -8.37 -6.82 -5.85
C ARG A 15 -9.23 -7.72 -4.96
N TYR A 16 -10.45 -8.04 -5.39
CA TYR A 16 -11.33 -9.00 -4.75
C TYR A 16 -12.06 -9.85 -5.79
N LYS A 17 -12.41 -11.08 -5.43
CA LYS A 17 -13.13 -12.02 -6.31
C LYS A 17 -14.62 -12.07 -5.97
N ASP A 18 -14.99 -11.79 -4.72
CA ASP A 18 -16.37 -11.79 -4.26
C ASP A 18 -16.86 -10.36 -4.01
N PRO A 19 -17.73 -9.81 -4.90
CA PRO A 19 -18.29 -8.47 -4.73
C PRO A 19 -19.22 -8.35 -3.53
N SER A 20 -19.94 -9.42 -3.18
CA SER A 20 -20.96 -9.42 -2.12
C SER A 20 -20.37 -9.49 -0.71
N GLY A 21 -19.22 -10.13 -0.56
CA GLY A 21 -18.53 -10.29 0.72
C GLY A 21 -17.47 -9.20 0.95
N VAL A 22 -16.27 -9.48 0.51
CA VAL A 22 -15.08 -8.63 0.75
C VAL A 22 -15.15 -7.31 -0.04
N GLY A 23 -15.75 -7.33 -1.23
CA GLY A 23 -15.82 -6.19 -2.14
C GLY A 23 -16.51 -4.97 -1.54
N GLY A 24 -17.59 -5.15 -0.77
CA GLY A 24 -18.33 -4.06 -0.10
C GLY A 24 -17.44 -3.32 0.91
N GLY A 25 -16.64 -4.04 1.67
CA GLY A 25 -15.65 -3.46 2.61
C GLY A 25 -14.57 -2.65 1.89
N PHE A 26 -13.99 -3.21 0.83
CA PHE A 26 -12.97 -2.50 0.03
C PHE A 26 -13.52 -1.22 -0.61
N THR A 27 -14.72 -1.28 -1.18
CA THR A 27 -15.39 -0.11 -1.79
C THR A 27 -15.62 0.99 -0.76
N LYS A 28 -16.11 0.63 0.43
CA LYS A 28 -16.30 1.58 1.54
C LYS A 28 -14.97 2.25 1.92
N HIS A 29 -13.92 1.47 2.17
CA HIS A 29 -12.62 2.02 2.54
C HIS A 29 -12.03 2.89 1.43
N ARG A 30 -12.26 2.55 0.15
CA ARG A 30 -11.81 3.34 -0.98
C ARG A 30 -12.49 4.70 -1.03
N ILE A 31 -13.82 4.75 -0.85
CA ILE A 31 -14.57 6.02 -0.78
C ILE A 31 -14.13 6.86 0.42
N GLU A 32 -13.91 6.26 1.59
CA GLU A 32 -13.40 6.95 2.77
C GLU A 32 -12.02 7.57 2.48
N SER A 33 -11.13 6.84 1.80
CA SER A 33 -9.81 7.33 1.40
C SER A 33 -9.89 8.50 0.40
N LEU A 34 -10.77 8.42 -0.59
CA LEU A 34 -10.95 9.49 -1.58
C LEU A 34 -11.58 10.78 -0.99
N ARG A 35 -12.24 10.66 0.16
CA ARG A 35 -12.89 11.78 0.87
C ARG A 35 -12.07 12.32 2.02
N VAL A 36 -10.88 11.80 2.25
CA VAL A 36 -10.03 12.19 3.38
C VAL A 36 -9.73 13.69 3.38
N ASP A 37 -9.56 14.27 2.20
CA ASP A 37 -9.22 15.69 2.02
C ASP A 37 -10.45 16.62 1.90
N ALA A 38 -11.66 16.07 1.99
CA ALA A 38 -12.90 16.87 1.85
C ALA A 38 -13.09 17.90 2.97
N THR A 39 -12.54 17.62 4.14
CA THR A 39 -12.59 18.54 5.29
C THR A 39 -11.24 18.48 6.00
N THR A 40 -10.41 19.47 5.76
CA THR A 40 -9.10 19.61 6.38
C THR A 40 -8.93 20.99 6.97
N GLY A 41 -8.14 21.08 8.03
CA GLY A 41 -7.67 22.33 8.60
C GLY A 41 -6.14 22.35 8.61
N GLN A 42 -5.58 23.54 8.72
CA GLN A 42 -4.15 23.74 8.87
C GLN A 42 -3.91 24.72 10.02
N GLY A 43 -2.81 24.54 10.72
CA GLY A 43 -2.45 25.41 11.81
C GLY A 43 -0.95 25.40 12.11
N THR A 44 -0.55 26.36 12.92
CA THR A 44 0.80 26.44 13.48
C THR A 44 0.71 26.54 15.00
N THR A 45 1.72 26.04 15.70
CA THR A 45 1.77 26.02 17.15
C THR A 45 3.21 25.99 17.65
N ASN A 46 3.38 26.38 18.90
CA ASN A 46 4.62 26.17 19.65
C ASN A 46 4.54 24.99 20.64
N ALA A 47 3.45 24.21 20.62
CA ALA A 47 3.28 23.04 21.46
C ALA A 47 4.18 21.90 21.00
N LEU A 48 5.08 21.43 21.88
CA LEU A 48 6.10 20.43 21.58
C LEU A 48 5.56 19.00 21.47
N HIS A 49 4.40 18.73 22.03
CA HIS A 49 3.86 17.37 22.23
C HIS A 49 2.90 16.88 21.15
N LEU A 50 2.69 17.67 20.09
CA LEU A 50 1.84 17.24 18.98
C LEU A 50 2.53 16.12 18.18
N SER A 51 1.79 15.06 17.90
CA SER A 51 2.29 13.94 17.12
C SER A 51 1.23 13.43 16.15
N PRO A 52 1.63 12.96 14.94
CA PRO A 52 0.70 12.35 14.00
C PRO A 52 -0.05 11.15 14.63
N GLY A 53 -1.31 10.98 14.24
CA GLY A 53 -2.17 9.91 14.75
C GLY A 53 -2.95 10.26 16.00
N PHE A 54 -2.54 11.27 16.77
CA PHE A 54 -3.25 11.72 17.95
C PHE A 54 -4.40 12.69 17.63
N GLN A 55 -5.20 12.96 18.62
CA GLN A 55 -6.31 13.92 18.56
C GLN A 55 -6.15 14.99 19.64
N PHE A 56 -6.63 16.17 19.33
CA PHE A 56 -6.77 17.27 20.30
C PHE A 56 -8.14 17.93 20.16
N ALA A 57 -8.63 18.57 21.23
CA ALA A 57 -9.82 19.37 21.20
C ALA A 57 -9.44 20.84 20.93
N LEU A 58 -9.96 21.43 19.87
CA LEU A 58 -9.87 22.88 19.64
C LEU A 58 -11.01 23.57 20.37
N GLN A 59 -10.70 24.68 21.03
CA GLN A 59 -11.64 25.51 21.76
C GLN A 59 -11.32 26.98 21.54
N GLY A 60 -12.35 27.83 21.59
CA GLY A 60 -12.19 29.28 21.48
C GLY A 60 -11.90 29.77 20.08
N HIS A 61 -12.13 28.98 19.05
CA HIS A 61 -12.05 29.45 17.66
C HIS A 61 -13.30 30.24 17.30
N ASP A 62 -13.15 31.31 16.50
CA ASP A 62 -14.25 32.20 16.10
C ASP A 62 -15.34 31.46 15.32
N ASP A 63 -14.95 30.51 14.46
CA ASP A 63 -15.87 29.58 13.85
C ASP A 63 -16.20 28.47 14.86
N ALA A 64 -17.45 28.47 15.33
CA ALA A 64 -17.95 27.46 16.28
C ALA A 64 -17.87 26.03 15.70
N GLY A 65 -17.97 25.87 14.38
CA GLY A 65 -17.82 24.57 13.69
C GLY A 65 -16.42 23.98 13.76
N ALA A 66 -15.42 24.79 14.02
CA ALA A 66 -14.04 24.38 14.20
C ALA A 66 -13.73 23.90 15.65
N ASN A 67 -14.58 24.23 16.64
CA ASN A 67 -14.38 23.87 18.05
C ASN A 67 -14.81 22.39 18.30
N ILE A 68 -14.08 21.47 17.71
CA ILE A 68 -14.31 20.02 17.77
C ILE A 68 -13.02 19.26 18.09
N HIS A 69 -13.12 17.95 18.24
CA HIS A 69 -11.94 17.09 18.24
C HIS A 69 -11.36 16.96 16.85
N HIS A 70 -10.09 17.28 16.72
CA HIS A 70 -9.30 17.16 15.49
C HIS A 70 -8.29 16.04 15.61
N ARG A 71 -8.14 15.25 14.54
CA ARG A 71 -7.04 14.29 14.38
C ARG A 71 -5.92 14.97 13.58
N LEU A 72 -4.70 14.60 13.90
CA LEU A 72 -3.48 15.08 13.24
C LEU A 72 -2.96 14.04 12.24
N PRO A 73 -3.26 14.14 10.94
CA PRO A 73 -2.64 13.28 9.93
C PRO A 73 -1.15 13.55 9.76
N MET A 74 -0.74 14.82 9.87
CA MET A 74 0.64 15.25 9.66
C MET A 74 1.00 16.38 10.61
N VAL A 75 2.22 16.31 11.13
CA VAL A 75 2.86 17.37 11.91
C VAL A 75 4.30 17.53 11.40
N SER A 76 4.73 18.76 11.19
CA SER A 76 6.10 19.12 10.84
C SER A 76 6.67 20.00 11.93
N HIS A 77 7.78 19.58 12.52
CA HIS A 77 8.46 20.31 13.58
C HIS A 77 9.69 21.03 13.01
N SER A 78 9.88 22.27 13.40
CA SER A 78 11.05 23.08 13.06
C SER A 78 11.55 23.76 14.33
N GLY A 79 12.84 23.71 14.57
CA GLY A 79 13.45 24.35 15.71
C GLY A 79 14.90 24.72 15.43
N HIS A 80 15.36 25.76 16.11
CA HIS A 80 16.75 26.20 16.04
C HIS A 80 17.26 26.47 17.46
N GLN A 81 18.35 25.84 17.80
CA GLN A 81 19.04 26.00 19.09
C GLN A 81 20.50 26.37 18.85
N PRO A 82 20.85 27.66 18.82
CA PRO A 82 22.20 28.12 18.47
C PRO A 82 23.28 27.57 19.38
N ALA A 83 23.02 27.50 20.69
CA ALA A 83 23.98 27.08 21.69
C ALA A 83 24.22 25.56 21.76
N ALA A 84 23.61 24.75 20.90
CA ALA A 84 23.76 23.28 20.95
C ALA A 84 25.13 22.78 20.45
N LEU A 85 25.80 23.54 19.58
CA LEU A 85 27.03 23.13 18.88
C LEU A 85 28.21 24.08 19.10
N GLU A 86 27.98 25.30 19.62
CA GLU A 86 29.02 26.31 19.82
C GLU A 86 28.87 26.97 21.20
N GLU A 87 29.93 26.95 22.01
CA GLU A 87 29.93 27.60 23.32
C GLU A 87 29.74 29.13 23.20
N ASP A 88 30.08 29.73 22.06
CA ASP A 88 30.01 31.17 21.77
C ASP A 88 28.87 31.56 20.82
N ALA A 89 27.79 30.76 20.73
CA ALA A 89 26.68 31.05 19.82
C ALA A 89 25.86 32.32 20.08
N GLY A 90 26.38 33.20 20.95
CA GLY A 90 25.76 34.47 21.29
C GLY A 90 24.43 34.31 22.05
N SER A 91 23.69 35.42 22.21
CA SER A 91 22.42 35.46 22.93
C SER A 91 21.19 35.13 22.07
N ALA A 92 21.37 34.42 20.94
CA ALA A 92 20.25 34.10 20.06
C ALA A 92 19.32 33.11 20.76
N PRO A 93 18.00 33.37 20.80
CA PRO A 93 17.05 32.54 21.51
C PRO A 93 16.82 31.19 20.78
N THR A 94 16.57 30.14 21.56
CA THR A 94 16.02 28.90 21.03
C THR A 94 14.62 29.17 20.45
N THR A 95 14.39 28.74 19.24
CA THR A 95 13.09 28.88 18.57
C THR A 95 12.51 27.53 18.25
N TYR A 96 11.19 27.40 18.35
CA TYR A 96 10.46 26.21 17.95
C TYR A 96 9.11 26.59 17.38
N GLN A 97 8.74 25.92 16.31
CA GLN A 97 7.44 26.02 15.66
C GLN A 97 7.06 24.66 15.06
N ALA A 98 5.81 24.28 15.19
CA ALA A 98 5.25 23.16 14.46
C ALA A 98 4.12 23.63 13.55
N SER A 99 4.07 23.08 12.35
CA SER A 99 2.93 23.20 11.44
C SER A 99 2.22 21.84 11.36
N PHE A 100 0.91 21.87 11.24
CA PHE A 100 0.14 20.65 11.23
C PHE A 100 -1.07 20.73 10.31
N THR A 101 -1.53 19.59 9.83
CA THR A 101 -2.84 19.43 9.20
C THR A 101 -3.78 18.72 10.13
N THR A 102 -5.07 19.05 10.02
CA THR A 102 -6.12 18.41 10.84
C THR A 102 -7.23 17.85 9.97
N GLN A 103 -7.92 16.90 10.54
CA GLN A 103 -9.17 16.34 10.07
C GLN A 103 -10.12 16.18 11.25
N PRO A 104 -11.46 16.32 11.06
CA PRO A 104 -12.42 16.06 12.12
C PRO A 104 -12.21 14.67 12.74
N GLY A 105 -12.02 14.60 14.05
CA GLY A 105 -11.68 13.36 14.78
C GLY A 105 -12.72 12.25 14.64
N ARG A 106 -13.99 12.63 14.38
CA ARG A 106 -15.11 11.69 14.14
C ARG A 106 -15.03 10.93 12.81
N LEU A 107 -14.26 11.45 11.83
CA LEU A 107 -14.13 10.82 10.52
C LEU A 107 -13.02 9.77 10.56
N PRO A 108 -13.22 8.61 9.91
CA PRO A 108 -12.15 7.63 9.78
C PRO A 108 -11.05 8.19 8.88
N TYR A 109 -9.81 8.10 9.32
CA TYR A 109 -8.67 8.43 8.49
C TYR A 109 -8.24 7.19 7.67
N ARG A 110 -8.20 7.36 6.35
CA ARG A 110 -7.72 6.35 5.42
C ARG A 110 -6.60 6.95 4.58
N PRO A 111 -5.35 6.56 4.80
CA PRO A 111 -4.26 7.06 3.98
C PRO A 111 -4.43 6.69 2.51
N PRO A 112 -3.80 7.43 1.59
CA PRO A 112 -3.74 7.05 0.18
C PRO A 112 -3.18 5.64 0.03
N LEU A 113 -3.71 4.91 -0.93
CA LEU A 113 -3.21 3.56 -1.22
C LEU A 113 -1.78 3.65 -1.75
N ALA A 114 -0.84 3.01 -1.05
CA ALA A 114 0.52 2.89 -1.54
C ALA A 114 0.55 2.09 -2.86
N ARG A 115 1.36 2.53 -3.80
CA ARG A 115 1.63 1.75 -5.01
C ARG A 115 2.33 0.45 -4.60
N LYS A 116 1.82 -0.67 -5.09
CA LYS A 116 2.57 -1.92 -4.98
C LYS A 116 3.85 -1.80 -5.80
N PRO A 117 4.98 -2.31 -5.29
CA PRO A 117 6.15 -2.51 -6.14
C PRO A 117 5.76 -3.36 -7.34
N LEU A 118 6.17 -2.95 -8.52
CA LEU A 118 5.99 -3.70 -9.76
C LEU A 118 7.32 -4.37 -10.10
N VAL A 119 7.22 -5.53 -10.69
CA VAL A 119 8.36 -6.19 -11.31
C VAL A 119 8.36 -5.79 -12.78
N ASP A 120 9.40 -5.09 -13.22
CA ASP A 120 9.51 -4.62 -14.59
C ASP A 120 10.29 -5.68 -15.41
N GLY A 121 9.61 -6.22 -16.42
CA GLY A 121 10.18 -7.16 -17.37
C GLY A 121 10.28 -8.62 -16.89
N PRO A 122 10.66 -9.51 -17.80
CA PRO A 122 10.78 -10.94 -17.53
C PRO A 122 11.95 -11.25 -16.60
N GLN A 123 11.79 -12.29 -15.81
CA GLN A 123 12.81 -12.78 -14.88
C GLN A 123 13.10 -14.27 -15.11
N ILE A 124 14.33 -14.67 -14.84
CA ILE A 124 14.73 -16.07 -14.86
C ILE A 124 14.32 -16.74 -13.52
N ALA A 125 13.79 -17.95 -13.62
CA ALA A 125 13.46 -18.79 -12.48
C ALA A 125 13.73 -20.27 -12.78
N ILE A 126 13.81 -21.08 -11.73
CA ILE A 126 14.00 -22.52 -11.84
C ILE A 126 12.71 -23.21 -11.40
N VAL A 127 12.23 -24.16 -12.20
CA VAL A 127 11.05 -24.96 -11.86
C VAL A 127 11.36 -25.86 -10.68
N THR A 128 10.44 -25.89 -9.71
CA THR A 128 10.61 -26.62 -8.45
C THR A 128 9.44 -27.55 -8.16
N GLY A 129 9.66 -28.51 -7.30
CA GLY A 129 8.66 -29.47 -6.85
C GLY A 129 9.18 -30.40 -5.75
N PRO A 130 8.42 -31.44 -5.39
CA PRO A 130 8.83 -32.44 -4.42
C PRO A 130 10.08 -33.19 -4.85
N ALA A 131 10.87 -33.64 -3.89
CA ALA A 131 12.07 -34.39 -4.15
C ALA A 131 11.72 -35.75 -4.81
N GLY A 132 12.42 -36.07 -5.89
CA GLY A 132 12.25 -37.32 -6.63
C GLY A 132 11.21 -37.28 -7.76
N GLU A 133 10.46 -36.19 -7.88
CA GLU A 133 9.54 -35.97 -8.99
C GLU A 133 10.22 -35.31 -10.18
N GLU A 134 9.85 -35.66 -11.40
CA GLU A 134 10.32 -34.99 -12.62
C GLU A 134 9.42 -33.84 -13.04
N ILE A 135 8.10 -33.96 -12.80
CA ILE A 135 7.07 -33.01 -13.18
C ILE A 135 6.15 -32.81 -11.98
N TYR A 136 5.91 -31.55 -11.64
CA TYR A 136 4.98 -31.19 -10.57
C TYR A 136 4.03 -30.11 -11.03
N THR A 137 2.77 -30.49 -11.24
CA THR A 137 1.71 -29.59 -11.73
C THR A 137 0.43 -29.75 -10.92
N ASP A 138 -0.42 -28.76 -10.99
CA ASP A 138 -1.81 -28.88 -10.56
C ASP A 138 -2.74 -29.31 -11.70
N GLU A 139 -4.05 -29.34 -11.43
CA GLU A 139 -5.10 -29.68 -12.40
C GLU A 139 -5.17 -28.76 -13.63
N HIS A 140 -4.53 -27.58 -13.56
CA HIS A 140 -4.48 -26.61 -14.64
C HIS A 140 -3.13 -26.59 -15.38
N GLY A 141 -2.24 -27.53 -15.12
CA GLY A 141 -0.92 -27.57 -15.71
C GLY A 141 0.00 -26.41 -15.31
N ARG A 142 -0.25 -25.81 -14.14
CA ARG A 142 0.60 -24.75 -13.58
C ARG A 142 1.78 -25.37 -12.86
N VAL A 143 2.88 -24.63 -12.81
CA VAL A 143 4.13 -25.06 -12.15
C VAL A 143 4.48 -24.13 -10.99
N LYS A 144 5.41 -24.56 -10.17
CA LYS A 144 6.05 -23.72 -9.15
C LYS A 144 7.48 -23.46 -9.53
N VAL A 145 7.96 -22.28 -9.16
CA VAL A 145 9.32 -21.86 -9.49
C VAL A 145 10.01 -21.25 -8.28
N TRP A 146 11.32 -21.26 -8.31
CA TRP A 146 12.15 -20.51 -7.39
C TRP A 146 12.92 -19.43 -8.14
N PHE A 147 12.89 -18.20 -7.60
CA PHE A 147 13.63 -17.08 -8.18
C PHE A 147 14.98 -16.92 -7.49
N PRO A 148 16.07 -16.61 -8.22
CA PRO A 148 17.40 -16.46 -7.63
C PRO A 148 17.52 -15.37 -6.55
N TRP A 149 16.65 -14.38 -6.58
CA TRP A 149 16.59 -13.32 -5.56
C TRP A 149 15.85 -13.73 -4.28
N ASP A 150 15.10 -14.82 -4.30
CA ASP A 150 14.42 -15.35 -3.11
C ASP A 150 15.41 -16.07 -2.19
N ARG A 151 15.94 -15.33 -1.24
CA ARG A 151 16.94 -15.79 -0.28
C ARG A 151 16.37 -16.67 0.84
N HIS A 152 15.07 -16.71 1.01
CA HIS A 152 14.37 -17.41 2.07
C HIS A 152 13.54 -18.59 1.56
N GLY A 153 13.29 -18.67 0.25
CA GLY A 153 12.54 -19.76 -0.38
C GLY A 153 13.29 -21.08 -0.33
N ALA A 154 12.63 -22.11 0.14
CA ALA A 154 13.09 -23.48 -0.03
C ALA A 154 12.87 -23.89 -1.50
N GLN A 155 13.90 -24.39 -2.18
CA GLN A 155 13.82 -24.80 -3.59
C GLN A 155 13.03 -26.12 -3.74
N ASN A 156 11.75 -26.11 -3.38
CA ASN A 156 10.86 -27.27 -3.36
C ASN A 156 9.42 -26.88 -3.77
N GLU A 157 8.44 -27.73 -3.47
CA GLU A 157 7.02 -27.52 -3.77
C GLU A 157 6.38 -26.31 -3.06
N HIS A 158 7.07 -25.65 -2.16
CA HIS A 158 6.59 -24.46 -1.44
C HIS A 158 7.22 -23.15 -1.91
N SER A 159 8.05 -23.16 -2.96
CA SER A 159 8.85 -22.01 -3.42
C SER A 159 8.01 -20.84 -3.93
N SER A 160 6.91 -21.09 -4.62
CA SER A 160 6.04 -20.04 -5.15
C SER A 160 4.56 -20.41 -5.07
N CYS A 161 3.70 -19.46 -5.44
CA CYS A 161 2.34 -19.81 -5.88
C CYS A 161 2.39 -20.61 -7.20
N TRP A 162 1.26 -21.16 -7.60
CA TRP A 162 1.10 -21.81 -8.90
C TRP A 162 1.15 -20.77 -10.04
N ILE A 163 2.06 -20.95 -10.98
CA ILE A 163 2.31 -20.06 -12.13
C ILE A 163 1.88 -20.76 -13.41
N ARG A 164 1.16 -20.07 -14.27
CA ARG A 164 0.70 -20.61 -15.55
C ARG A 164 1.88 -20.80 -16.50
N VAL A 165 1.84 -21.90 -17.26
CA VAL A 165 2.78 -22.15 -18.35
C VAL A 165 2.17 -21.63 -19.66
N SER A 166 2.92 -20.81 -20.39
CA SER A 166 2.54 -20.35 -21.72
C SER A 166 2.56 -21.51 -22.70
N GLN A 167 1.51 -21.64 -23.49
CA GLN A 167 1.39 -22.68 -24.51
C GLN A 167 1.42 -22.01 -25.90
N SER A 168 2.08 -22.67 -26.85
CA SER A 168 2.20 -22.15 -28.21
C SER A 168 0.87 -22.13 -28.97
N TRP A 169 -0.04 -23.04 -28.62
CA TRP A 169 -1.36 -23.17 -29.23
C TRP A 169 -2.35 -23.76 -28.23
N ALA A 170 -3.43 -23.07 -27.95
CA ALA A 170 -4.43 -23.50 -26.99
C ALA A 170 -5.84 -23.03 -27.35
N GLY A 171 -6.85 -23.87 -27.12
CA GLY A 171 -8.25 -23.58 -27.30
C GLY A 171 -9.12 -24.32 -26.28
N GLY A 172 -10.44 -24.21 -26.41
CA GLY A 172 -11.39 -24.74 -25.42
C GLY A 172 -11.31 -26.25 -25.18
N THR A 173 -10.99 -27.02 -26.20
CA THR A 173 -10.88 -28.51 -26.14
C THR A 173 -9.72 -29.06 -26.98
N TRP A 174 -8.82 -28.20 -27.44
CA TRP A 174 -7.70 -28.57 -28.31
C TRP A 174 -6.47 -27.72 -28.02
N GLY A 175 -5.30 -28.16 -28.45
CA GLY A 175 -4.06 -27.42 -28.28
C GLY A 175 -2.86 -28.35 -28.09
N SER A 176 -1.72 -27.73 -27.83
CA SER A 176 -0.50 -28.43 -27.40
C SER A 176 -0.21 -28.07 -25.94
N ILE A 177 0.29 -29.05 -25.19
CA ILE A 177 0.71 -28.86 -23.81
C ILE A 177 2.19 -29.21 -23.71
N ALA A 178 2.99 -28.24 -23.27
CA ALA A 178 4.39 -28.44 -22.95
C ALA A 178 4.61 -27.97 -21.49
N ILE A 179 5.00 -28.90 -20.63
CA ILE A 179 5.24 -28.63 -19.21
C ILE A 179 6.75 -28.67 -18.97
N PRO A 180 7.35 -27.61 -18.40
CA PRO A 180 8.75 -27.66 -18.00
C PRO A 180 8.93 -28.60 -16.80
N ARG A 181 10.05 -29.33 -16.79
CA ARG A 181 10.40 -30.26 -15.72
C ARG A 181 11.04 -29.53 -14.53
N ILE A 182 11.01 -30.16 -13.38
CA ILE A 182 11.75 -29.70 -12.19
C ILE A 182 13.23 -29.58 -12.55
N GLY A 183 13.84 -28.43 -12.16
CA GLY A 183 15.22 -28.09 -12.46
C GLY A 183 15.42 -27.34 -13.80
N HIS A 184 14.40 -27.25 -14.66
CA HIS A 184 14.51 -26.43 -15.86
C HIS A 184 14.51 -24.92 -15.52
N GLU A 185 15.38 -24.19 -16.20
CA GLU A 185 15.36 -22.74 -16.21
C GLU A 185 14.24 -22.24 -17.14
N VAL A 186 13.47 -21.30 -16.65
CA VAL A 186 12.33 -20.72 -17.37
C VAL A 186 12.34 -19.20 -17.24
N VAL A 187 11.73 -18.54 -18.20
CA VAL A 187 11.46 -17.09 -18.14
C VAL A 187 10.05 -16.88 -17.64
N VAL A 188 9.91 -16.07 -16.60
CA VAL A 188 8.62 -15.65 -16.02
C VAL A 188 8.35 -14.21 -16.43
N ASP A 189 7.20 -13.98 -17.04
CA ASP A 189 6.67 -12.66 -17.37
C ASP A 189 5.42 -12.38 -16.54
N TRP A 190 5.18 -11.08 -16.19
CA TRP A 190 4.20 -10.68 -15.16
C TRP A 190 2.96 -10.01 -15.76
#